data_ff28dcfe8e5576b7ede12abb303d9830
#
_entry.id   ff28dcfe8e5576b7ede12abb303d9830
#
_cell.length_a   1.000
_cell.length_b   1.000
_cell.length_c   1.000
_cell.angle_alpha   90.00
_cell.angle_beta   90.00
_cell.angle_gamma   90.00
#
_symmetry.space_group_name_H-M   'P 1'
#
loop_
_entity.id
_entity.type
_entity.pdbx_description
1 polymer ?
#
loop_
_entity_poly.entity_id
_entity_poly.type
_entity_poly.pdbx_seq_one_letter_code
_entity_poly.pdbx_strand_id
1 'polypeptide(L)'
;MLIADRIAPTPRSHLRTVVVLLLVSTGGLAAAAAIAPARFVRFSEARSTVTELAGKLPPELNSLSPEQHEAAWPGWVAAHDRDIRARLDQGDEDTIVNWMLFGTSFTSRPRAVLGAVESGAAGDQELVLRRTIALIQGRLDDLVMALAAPRTDERRLFARALLQRKGLRFATAADREAVRDYLLGAMMRVAAEQEQIDQELAATSDTEAMTEFVRRSRLFRTRGLSLDTSLVANYSVEQTLAAIKARGLLAPGAVRRVAIIGPGLDFADKDVGLDVYPQQTLQPFGVLEALDRLGLAPSSGAEIVALDISPRIVDHVTRARARAVKNVGYTLNLALPKSVPWLPEVRAYWKTFGDRIAAPAVPPASKAIADLADVRAVRVRPSVVKRLSVLNVNMVTDRLDAEPFDLVIATNVFIYYDVFDQTLALSNVEAMLKPGGFLLANFSAPELASVRIRRVDTTTTLYVRTATENIRDFMVWYQAATK
;
A
#
# COMPACT_ATOMS: atom_id res chain seq x y z
N MET A 1 57.93 -35.85 -35.74
CA MET A 1 58.91 -35.56 -36.82
C MET A 1 58.59 -34.13 -37.22
N LEU A 2 59.33 -33.22 -36.62
CA LEU A 2 60.28 -32.30 -37.26
C LEU A 2 59.61 -31.30 -38.19
N ILE A 3 59.68 -30.06 -37.99
CA ILE A 3 60.61 -28.95 -37.76
C ILE A 3 60.02 -27.75 -38.43
N ALA A 4 59.77 -26.64 -37.70
CA ALA A 4 60.43 -25.34 -37.76
C ALA A 4 60.47 -24.65 -39.18
N ASP A 5 60.33 -23.42 -39.39
CA ASP A 5 60.74 -22.20 -38.72
C ASP A 5 60.38 -20.98 -39.62
N ARG A 6 60.05 -19.84 -38.96
CA ARG A 6 60.53 -18.49 -39.21
C ARG A 6 59.91 -17.55 -40.26
N ILE A 7 59.59 -16.39 -39.76
CA ILE A 7 59.93 -15.01 -40.15
C ILE A 7 58.80 -14.21 -40.83
N ALA A 8 58.37 -13.16 -40.12
CA ALA A 8 57.69 -11.95 -40.58
C ALA A 8 58.57 -11.10 -41.51
N PRO A 9 58.05 -10.11 -42.23
CA PRO A 9 57.55 -8.88 -41.63
C PRO A 9 56.36 -8.20 -42.37
N THR A 10 55.77 -7.25 -41.64
CA THR A 10 54.81 -6.22 -42.07
C THR A 10 55.31 -5.38 -43.31
N PRO A 11 54.35 -4.75 -44.11
CA PRO A 11 54.01 -3.39 -43.74
C PRO A 11 52.56 -2.92 -44.09
N ARG A 12 52.12 -2.01 -43.28
CA ARG A 12 51.32 -0.78 -43.48
C ARG A 12 50.42 -0.59 -44.69
N SER A 13 49.24 -0.13 -44.34
CA SER A 13 48.41 0.98 -44.85
C SER A 13 47.18 0.59 -45.67
N HIS A 14 46.08 0.98 -45.17
CA HIS A 14 45.10 1.95 -45.68
C HIS A 14 43.78 1.78 -44.96
N LEU A 15 43.57 2.69 -44.03
CA LEU A 15 42.27 2.96 -43.40
C LEU A 15 41.31 3.46 -44.51
N ARG A 16 40.29 2.71 -44.84
CA ARG A 16 39.11 3.23 -45.53
C ARG A 16 37.95 3.27 -44.52
N THR A 17 37.70 4.47 -44.01
CA THR A 17 36.54 4.82 -43.21
C THR A 17 35.29 4.71 -44.07
N VAL A 18 34.48 3.67 -43.82
CA VAL A 18 33.12 3.60 -44.36
C VAL A 18 32.23 4.27 -43.31
N VAL A 19 31.83 5.51 -43.58
CA VAL A 19 30.78 6.21 -42.85
C VAL A 19 29.44 5.61 -43.26
N VAL A 20 28.86 4.75 -42.41
CA VAL A 20 27.47 4.32 -42.55
C VAL A 20 26.60 5.38 -41.90
N LEU A 21 25.96 6.22 -42.69
CA LEU A 21 24.89 7.11 -42.22
C LEU A 21 23.69 6.24 -41.87
N LEU A 22 23.52 5.95 -40.59
CA LEU A 22 22.28 5.47 -40.01
C LEU A 22 21.30 6.67 -39.92
N LEU A 23 20.39 6.75 -40.87
CA LEU A 23 19.19 7.56 -40.76
C LEU A 23 18.32 6.97 -39.62
N VAL A 24 18.49 7.49 -38.42
CA VAL A 24 17.55 7.24 -37.30
C VAL A 24 16.30 8.04 -37.65
N SER A 25 15.27 7.35 -38.10
CA SER A 25 13.92 7.89 -38.16
C SER A 25 13.50 8.22 -36.72
N THR A 26 13.46 9.49 -36.37
CA THR A 26 12.86 10.01 -35.16
C THR A 26 11.35 9.85 -35.23
N GLY A 27 10.87 8.61 -35.05
CA GLY A 27 9.50 8.36 -34.63
C GLY A 27 9.39 8.87 -33.18
N GLY A 28 8.59 9.91 -33.00
CA GLY A 28 8.37 10.56 -31.69
C GLY A 28 7.89 9.58 -30.64
N LEU A 29 8.82 9.06 -29.86
CA LEU A 29 8.55 8.63 -28.50
C LEU A 29 8.29 9.92 -27.71
N ALA A 30 7.02 10.20 -27.43
CA ALA A 30 6.69 11.15 -26.39
C ALA A 30 7.47 10.71 -25.13
N ALA A 31 8.51 11.44 -24.80
CA ALA A 31 9.27 11.25 -23.59
C ALA A 31 8.25 11.43 -22.45
N ALA A 32 7.93 10.37 -21.74
CA ALA A 32 7.23 10.49 -20.45
C ALA A 32 8.06 11.50 -19.64
N ALA A 33 7.46 12.66 -19.34
CA ALA A 33 8.13 13.69 -18.59
C ALA A 33 8.72 13.03 -17.33
N ALA A 34 10.05 13.14 -17.15
CA ALA A 34 10.70 12.59 -15.98
C ALA A 34 10.06 13.28 -14.77
N ILE A 35 9.38 12.52 -13.94
CA ILE A 35 8.78 13.03 -12.72
C ILE A 35 9.93 13.52 -11.87
N ALA A 36 9.91 14.80 -11.47
CA ALA A 36 10.97 15.37 -10.65
C ALA A 36 11.10 14.60 -9.33
N PRO A 37 12.32 14.42 -8.80
CA PRO A 37 12.52 13.73 -7.55
C PRO A 37 11.79 14.46 -6.41
N ALA A 38 11.27 13.69 -5.45
CA ALA A 38 10.76 14.24 -4.22
C ALA A 38 11.89 14.90 -3.42
N ARG A 39 11.57 15.98 -2.72
CA ARG A 39 12.49 16.68 -1.82
C ARG A 39 11.81 16.94 -0.48
N PHE A 40 12.57 17.10 0.57
CA PHE A 40 12.00 17.51 1.85
C PHE A 40 11.24 18.85 1.73
N VAL A 41 10.11 18.93 2.41
CA VAL A 41 9.31 20.15 2.55
C VAL A 41 10.16 21.23 3.26
N ARG A 42 10.20 22.42 2.71
CA ARG A 42 10.94 23.56 3.29
C ARG A 42 10.13 24.20 4.40
N PHE A 43 10.80 24.85 5.36
CA PHE A 43 10.10 25.57 6.41
C PHE A 43 9.14 26.63 5.88
N SER A 44 9.54 27.37 4.83
CA SER A 44 8.68 28.38 4.20
C SER A 44 7.35 27.80 3.67
N GLU A 45 7.31 26.52 3.30
CA GLU A 45 6.14 25.79 2.82
C GLU A 45 5.30 25.22 3.97
N ALA A 46 5.91 24.94 5.12
CA ALA A 46 5.26 24.41 6.32
C ALA A 46 4.91 25.49 7.36
N ARG A 47 5.42 26.71 7.20
CA ARG A 47 5.31 27.80 8.19
C ARG A 47 3.88 28.06 8.66
N SER A 48 2.91 28.11 7.74
CA SER A 48 1.50 28.32 8.07
C SER A 48 0.95 27.21 8.93
N THR A 49 1.28 25.96 8.63
CA THR A 49 0.88 24.77 9.39
C THR A 49 1.50 24.79 10.79
N VAL A 50 2.80 25.09 10.89
CA VAL A 50 3.52 25.20 12.19
C VAL A 50 2.89 26.29 13.06
N THR A 51 2.56 27.43 12.46
CA THR A 51 1.94 28.55 13.19
C THR A 51 0.53 28.22 13.66
N GLU A 52 -0.30 27.61 12.81
CA GLU A 52 -1.69 27.27 13.12
C GLU A 52 -1.81 26.19 14.19
N LEU A 53 -0.87 25.23 14.18
CA LEU A 53 -0.83 24.14 15.14
C LEU A 53 0.08 24.40 16.35
N ALA A 54 0.42 25.66 16.64
CA ALA A 54 1.17 26.02 17.85
C ALA A 54 0.51 25.40 19.10
N GLY A 55 1.32 24.73 19.93
CA GLY A 55 0.85 23.96 21.09
C GLY A 55 0.40 22.52 20.80
N LYS A 56 0.34 22.10 19.51
CA LYS A 56 0.11 20.71 19.07
C LYS A 56 1.27 20.18 18.22
N LEU A 57 2.38 20.91 18.20
CA LEU A 57 3.60 20.50 17.50
C LEU A 57 4.24 19.30 18.18
N PRO A 58 5.06 18.52 17.46
CA PRO A 58 5.95 17.54 18.09
C PRO A 58 6.80 18.19 19.19
N PRO A 59 7.14 17.47 20.26
CA PRO A 59 7.88 18.02 21.40
C PRO A 59 9.15 18.76 21.02
N GLU A 60 9.88 18.27 20.01
CA GLU A 60 11.13 18.83 19.51
C GLU A 60 10.95 20.20 18.88
N LEU A 61 9.81 20.44 18.24
CA LEU A 61 9.45 21.75 17.66
C LEU A 61 8.75 22.63 18.68
N ASN A 62 7.90 22.06 19.54
CA ASN A 62 7.11 22.82 20.50
C ASN A 62 7.99 23.53 21.56
N SER A 63 9.21 23.03 21.79
CA SER A 63 10.19 23.63 22.70
C SER A 63 10.94 24.83 22.13
N LEU A 64 10.79 25.11 20.82
CA LEU A 64 11.54 26.15 20.10
C LEU A 64 10.73 27.42 19.96
N SER A 65 11.43 28.58 19.86
CA SER A 65 10.79 29.82 19.46
C SER A 65 10.49 29.83 17.95
N PRO A 66 9.57 30.67 17.47
CA PRO A 66 9.25 30.78 16.04
C PRO A 66 10.48 31.06 15.15
N GLU A 67 11.46 31.80 15.64
CA GLU A 67 12.70 32.13 14.91
C GLU A 67 13.63 30.89 14.85
N GLN A 68 13.60 30.05 15.86
CA GLN A 68 14.41 28.83 15.92
C GLN A 68 13.85 27.72 15.02
N HIS A 69 12.56 27.73 14.71
CA HIS A 69 11.92 26.73 13.85
C HIS A 69 12.61 26.64 12.47
N GLU A 70 12.89 27.78 11.84
CA GLU A 70 13.49 27.80 10.50
C GLU A 70 14.89 27.16 10.48
N ALA A 71 15.69 27.44 11.50
CA ALA A 71 17.03 26.86 11.61
C ALA A 71 17.01 25.35 11.95
N ALA A 72 16.06 24.91 12.78
CA ALA A 72 15.94 23.53 13.21
C ALA A 72 15.26 22.63 12.15
N TRP A 73 14.43 23.19 11.28
CA TRP A 73 13.56 22.47 10.37
C TRP A 73 14.27 21.42 9.49
N PRO A 74 15.39 21.70 8.82
CA PRO A 74 16.05 20.70 7.97
C PRO A 74 16.49 19.44 8.73
N GLY A 75 16.97 19.64 9.96
CA GLY A 75 17.36 18.53 10.84
C GLY A 75 16.17 17.73 11.33
N TRP A 76 15.12 18.43 11.75
CA TRP A 76 13.90 17.82 12.23
C TRP A 76 13.20 17.00 11.13
N VAL A 77 12.95 17.57 9.95
CA VAL A 77 12.23 16.87 8.87
C VAL A 77 12.96 15.61 8.42
N ALA A 78 14.30 15.65 8.38
CA ALA A 78 15.11 14.48 8.03
C ALA A 78 15.11 13.40 9.12
N ALA A 79 15.06 13.78 10.40
CA ALA A 79 14.91 12.86 11.52
C ALA A 79 13.51 12.22 11.49
N HIS A 80 12.50 13.04 11.34
CA HIS A 80 11.11 12.60 11.29
C HIS A 80 10.80 11.65 10.12
N ASP A 81 11.38 11.89 8.94
CA ASP A 81 11.32 10.95 7.81
C ASP A 81 11.90 9.57 8.18
N ARG A 82 13.06 9.55 8.86
CA ARG A 82 13.65 8.28 9.30
C ARG A 82 12.76 7.55 10.31
N ASP A 83 12.14 8.28 11.24
CA ASP A 83 11.26 7.70 12.27
C ASP A 83 9.99 7.10 11.63
N ILE A 84 9.38 7.81 10.67
CA ILE A 84 8.23 7.28 9.92
C ILE A 84 8.64 6.03 9.14
N ARG A 85 9.79 6.06 8.46
CA ARG A 85 10.26 4.89 7.68
C ARG A 85 10.66 3.71 8.55
N ALA A 86 11.15 3.93 9.77
CA ALA A 86 11.46 2.85 10.71
C ALA A 86 10.22 2.02 11.09
N ARG A 87 9.02 2.64 11.07
CA ARG A 87 7.73 1.96 11.32
C ARG A 87 7.34 0.97 10.20
N LEU A 88 7.96 1.03 9.02
CA LEU A 88 7.77 0.03 7.97
C LEU A 88 8.24 -1.36 8.40
N ASP A 89 9.40 -1.45 9.05
CA ASP A 89 9.93 -2.74 9.51
C ASP A 89 8.97 -3.40 10.50
N GLN A 90 8.33 -2.62 11.38
CA GLN A 90 7.31 -3.10 12.30
C GLN A 90 6.05 -3.57 11.56
N GLY A 91 5.59 -2.84 10.56
CA GLY A 91 4.45 -3.25 9.73
C GLY A 91 4.73 -4.51 8.91
N ASP A 92 5.97 -4.68 8.45
CA ASP A 92 6.42 -5.91 7.78
C ASP A 92 6.48 -7.09 8.75
N GLU A 93 6.86 -6.89 10.02
CA GLU A 93 6.77 -7.90 11.08
C GLU A 93 5.32 -8.32 11.34
N ASP A 94 4.42 -7.34 11.45
CA ASP A 94 2.98 -7.58 11.64
C ASP A 94 2.40 -8.42 10.48
N THR A 95 2.86 -8.15 9.25
CA THR A 95 2.51 -8.92 8.06
C THR A 95 2.99 -10.37 8.17
N ILE A 96 4.20 -10.62 8.71
CA ILE A 96 4.71 -11.99 8.93
C ILE A 96 3.93 -12.69 10.02
N VAL A 97 3.56 -12.00 11.10
CA VAL A 97 2.71 -12.55 12.17
C VAL A 97 1.35 -12.95 11.61
N ASN A 98 0.72 -12.09 10.81
CA ASN A 98 -0.55 -12.38 10.16
C ASN A 98 -0.44 -13.62 9.23
N TRP A 99 0.62 -13.68 8.43
CA TRP A 99 0.90 -14.83 7.58
C TRP A 99 1.15 -16.11 8.37
N MET A 100 1.87 -16.03 9.50
CA MET A 100 2.07 -17.16 10.42
C MET A 100 0.73 -17.70 10.94
N LEU A 101 -0.21 -16.83 11.30
CA LEU A 101 -1.50 -17.22 11.86
C LEU A 101 -2.45 -17.79 10.80
N PHE A 102 -2.48 -17.22 9.61
CA PHE A 102 -3.53 -17.48 8.61
C PHE A 102 -3.01 -18.07 7.29
N GLY A 103 -1.75 -17.88 6.92
CA GLY A 103 -1.18 -18.37 5.67
C GLY A 103 -1.21 -19.90 5.55
N THR A 104 -1.25 -20.39 4.31
CA THR A 104 -1.37 -21.81 4.00
C THR A 104 -0.20 -22.37 3.19
N SER A 105 0.64 -21.51 2.59
CA SER A 105 1.71 -21.93 1.67
C SER A 105 2.92 -22.56 2.36
N PHE A 106 3.09 -22.38 3.67
CA PHE A 106 4.25 -22.89 4.42
C PHE A 106 3.91 -24.06 5.35
N THR A 107 2.63 -24.38 5.59
CA THR A 107 2.17 -25.39 6.54
C THR A 107 0.91 -26.09 6.04
N SER A 108 0.71 -27.35 6.46
CA SER A 108 -0.56 -28.08 6.28
C SER A 108 -1.51 -27.95 7.48
N ARG A 109 -1.08 -27.29 8.56
CA ARG A 109 -1.92 -27.09 9.74
C ARG A 109 -3.07 -26.13 9.44
N PRO A 110 -4.21 -26.29 10.10
CA PRO A 110 -5.33 -25.34 9.97
C PRO A 110 -4.91 -23.93 10.40
N ARG A 111 -5.69 -22.95 10.01
CA ARG A 111 -5.51 -21.54 10.43
C ARG A 111 -5.81 -21.37 11.89
N ALA A 112 -5.18 -20.39 12.54
CA ALA A 112 -5.52 -20.02 13.89
C ALA A 112 -6.90 -19.30 13.91
N VAL A 113 -7.84 -19.81 14.69
CA VAL A 113 -9.13 -19.15 14.93
C VAL A 113 -9.03 -18.48 16.29
N LEU A 114 -8.81 -17.16 16.30
CA LEU A 114 -8.55 -16.41 17.53
C LEU A 114 -9.83 -16.06 18.33
N GLY A 115 -11.05 -16.40 17.88
CA GLY A 115 -12.31 -16.07 18.54
C GLY A 115 -13.08 -17.27 19.13
N ALA A 116 -12.54 -18.49 19.05
CA ALA A 116 -13.29 -19.69 19.45
C ALA A 116 -13.39 -19.92 20.96
N VAL A 117 -12.79 -19.06 21.79
CA VAL A 117 -12.69 -19.26 23.25
C VAL A 117 -13.92 -18.74 24.00
N GLU A 118 -14.77 -17.91 23.37
CA GLU A 118 -15.84 -17.18 24.08
C GLU A 118 -17.16 -17.94 24.30
N SER A 119 -17.35 -19.15 23.79
CA SER A 119 -18.68 -19.79 23.74
C SER A 119 -18.83 -21.16 24.40
N GLY A 120 -17.98 -21.53 25.40
CA GLY A 120 -18.06 -22.83 26.06
C GLY A 120 -18.09 -22.80 27.58
N ALA A 121 -18.45 -23.93 28.23
CA ALA A 121 -18.28 -24.11 29.67
C ALA A 121 -16.79 -24.00 30.08
N ALA A 122 -16.47 -23.61 31.31
CA ALA A 122 -15.09 -23.29 31.74
C ALA A 122 -14.05 -24.41 31.44
N GLY A 123 -14.44 -25.68 31.53
CA GLY A 123 -13.56 -26.81 31.18
C GLY A 123 -13.31 -26.95 29.67
N ASP A 124 -14.27 -26.58 28.84
CA ASP A 124 -14.12 -26.56 27.38
C ASP A 124 -13.23 -25.40 26.93
N GLN A 125 -13.29 -24.27 27.63
CA GLN A 125 -12.46 -23.10 27.32
C GLN A 125 -10.95 -23.37 27.53
N GLU A 126 -10.58 -24.06 28.61
CA GLU A 126 -9.18 -24.43 28.85
C GLU A 126 -8.66 -25.42 27.79
N LEU A 127 -9.47 -26.38 27.37
CA LEU A 127 -9.09 -27.32 26.33
C LEU A 127 -8.94 -26.63 24.98
N VAL A 128 -9.85 -25.71 24.64
CA VAL A 128 -9.78 -24.91 23.40
C VAL A 128 -8.54 -24.03 23.42
N LEU A 129 -8.25 -23.36 24.52
CA LEU A 129 -7.04 -22.52 24.68
C LEU A 129 -5.76 -23.37 24.48
N ARG A 130 -5.63 -24.52 25.14
CA ARG A 130 -4.48 -25.41 24.98
C ARG A 130 -4.30 -25.88 23.53
N ARG A 131 -5.40 -26.22 22.84
CA ARG A 131 -5.38 -26.61 21.43
C ARG A 131 -4.96 -25.47 20.53
N THR A 132 -5.44 -24.27 20.78
CA THR A 132 -5.08 -23.06 20.04
C THR A 132 -3.60 -22.73 20.21
N ILE A 133 -3.08 -22.77 21.43
CA ILE A 133 -1.66 -22.57 21.72
C ILE A 133 -0.80 -23.61 20.99
N ALA A 134 -1.15 -24.89 21.08
CA ALA A 134 -0.41 -25.95 20.41
C ALA A 134 -0.45 -25.80 18.87
N LEU A 135 -1.57 -25.35 18.33
CA LEU A 135 -1.70 -25.05 16.90
C LEU A 135 -0.79 -23.88 16.49
N ILE A 136 -0.80 -22.77 17.21
CA ILE A 136 0.03 -21.61 16.93
C ILE A 136 1.52 -21.98 17.02
N GLN A 137 1.91 -22.70 18.07
CA GLN A 137 3.29 -23.18 18.21
C GLN A 137 3.72 -24.06 17.03
N GLY A 138 2.88 -25.01 16.63
CA GLY A 138 3.18 -25.85 15.48
C GLY A 138 3.26 -25.07 14.16
N ARG A 139 2.43 -24.07 13.95
CA ARG A 139 2.49 -23.19 12.77
C ARG A 139 3.77 -22.34 12.77
N LEU A 140 4.14 -21.83 13.94
CA LEU A 140 5.39 -21.08 14.12
C LEU A 140 6.61 -21.95 13.79
N ASP A 141 6.66 -23.20 14.28
CA ASP A 141 7.74 -24.14 13.97
C ASP A 141 7.80 -24.42 12.44
N ASP A 142 6.65 -24.67 11.81
CA ASP A 142 6.57 -24.89 10.36
C ASP A 142 7.07 -23.66 9.57
N LEU A 143 6.72 -22.43 10.00
CA LEU A 143 7.19 -21.19 9.37
C LEU A 143 8.71 -21.04 9.52
N VAL A 144 9.27 -21.24 10.72
CA VAL A 144 10.72 -21.15 10.95
C VAL A 144 11.48 -22.13 10.06
N MET A 145 10.98 -23.38 9.93
CA MET A 145 11.56 -24.36 9.03
C MET A 145 11.46 -23.97 7.56
N ALA A 146 10.32 -23.40 7.14
CA ALA A 146 10.14 -22.89 5.79
C ALA A 146 11.07 -21.71 5.47
N LEU A 147 11.32 -20.83 6.44
CA LEU A 147 12.25 -19.70 6.32
C LEU A 147 13.72 -20.15 6.33
N ALA A 148 14.05 -21.27 6.99
CA ALA A 148 15.39 -21.84 6.94
C ALA A 148 15.74 -22.33 5.53
N ALA A 149 14.76 -22.78 4.74
CA ALA A 149 14.92 -23.25 3.36
C ALA A 149 13.89 -22.58 2.42
N PRO A 150 14.00 -21.27 2.13
CA PRO A 150 12.96 -20.51 1.45
C PRO A 150 12.79 -20.86 -0.04
N ARG A 151 13.76 -21.57 -0.64
CA ARG A 151 13.78 -21.88 -2.09
C ARG A 151 13.61 -20.58 -2.92
N THR A 152 12.66 -20.56 -3.86
CA THR A 152 12.34 -19.42 -4.73
C THR A 152 11.03 -18.73 -4.33
N ASP A 153 10.47 -19.06 -3.18
CA ASP A 153 9.23 -18.45 -2.70
C ASP A 153 9.48 -17.00 -2.27
N GLU A 154 8.79 -16.06 -2.92
CA GLU A 154 9.00 -14.62 -2.73
C GLU A 154 8.67 -14.17 -1.29
N ARG A 155 7.62 -14.76 -0.67
CA ARG A 155 7.23 -14.42 0.71
C ARG A 155 8.25 -14.91 1.71
N ARG A 156 8.73 -16.15 1.55
CA ARG A 156 9.77 -16.74 2.41
C ARG A 156 11.09 -15.99 2.30
N LEU A 157 11.49 -15.63 1.06
CA LEU A 157 12.69 -14.83 0.83
C LEU A 157 12.60 -13.47 1.50
N PHE A 158 11.45 -12.80 1.37
CA PHE A 158 11.21 -11.51 2.02
C PHE A 158 11.24 -11.62 3.55
N ALA A 159 10.45 -12.54 4.14
CA ALA A 159 10.39 -12.72 5.58
C ALA A 159 11.77 -13.09 6.17
N ARG A 160 12.50 -13.98 5.49
CA ARG A 160 13.89 -14.31 5.88
C ARG A 160 14.81 -13.10 5.84
N ALA A 161 14.75 -12.30 4.77
CA ALA A 161 15.58 -11.10 4.62
C ALA A 161 15.27 -10.05 5.70
N LEU A 162 13.99 -9.87 6.06
CA LEU A 162 13.60 -8.99 7.16
C LEU A 162 14.21 -9.44 8.49
N LEU A 163 14.06 -10.71 8.84
CA LEU A 163 14.59 -11.27 10.09
C LEU A 163 16.13 -11.23 10.13
N GLN A 164 16.78 -11.43 8.98
CA GLN A 164 18.24 -11.29 8.88
C GLN A 164 18.71 -9.84 9.11
N ARG A 165 17.97 -8.83 8.66
CA ARG A 165 18.26 -7.42 8.98
C ARG A 165 18.15 -7.13 10.48
N LYS A 166 17.32 -7.89 11.21
CA LYS A 166 17.24 -7.84 12.68
C LYS A 166 18.34 -8.65 13.39
N GLY A 167 19.32 -9.19 12.64
CA GLY A 167 20.46 -9.96 13.18
C GLY A 167 20.18 -11.45 13.37
N LEU A 168 19.00 -11.94 13.01
CA LEU A 168 18.62 -13.34 13.18
C LEU A 168 19.23 -14.24 12.09
N ARG A 169 19.58 -15.47 12.45
CA ARG A 169 20.17 -16.47 11.56
C ARG A 169 19.30 -17.72 11.53
N PHE A 170 19.60 -18.64 10.59
CA PHE A 170 18.81 -19.86 10.38
C PHE A 170 19.66 -21.13 10.27
N ALA A 171 20.97 -21.04 10.50
CA ALA A 171 21.90 -22.13 10.22
C ALA A 171 21.82 -23.27 11.24
N THR A 172 21.77 -22.96 12.51
CA THR A 172 21.79 -23.92 13.60
C THR A 172 20.40 -24.10 14.24
N ALA A 173 20.24 -25.09 15.10
CA ALA A 173 19.03 -25.25 15.90
C ALA A 173 18.82 -24.05 16.85
N ALA A 174 19.89 -23.58 17.49
CA ALA A 174 19.83 -22.40 18.35
C ALA A 174 19.46 -21.11 17.58
N ASP A 175 19.96 -20.95 16.35
CA ASP A 175 19.54 -19.82 15.51
C ASP A 175 18.03 -19.87 15.23
N ARG A 176 17.49 -21.03 14.92
CA ARG A 176 16.05 -21.22 14.66
C ARG A 176 15.19 -21.00 15.90
N GLU A 177 15.69 -21.40 17.07
CA GLU A 177 15.06 -21.10 18.36
C GLU A 177 14.96 -19.58 18.58
N ALA A 178 16.06 -18.84 18.36
CA ALA A 178 16.05 -17.38 18.46
C ALA A 178 15.05 -16.71 17.49
N VAL A 179 14.91 -17.23 16.26
CA VAL A 179 13.86 -16.78 15.33
C VAL A 179 12.47 -17.08 15.84
N ARG A 180 12.26 -18.26 16.42
CA ARG A 180 10.99 -18.66 17.02
C ARG A 180 10.59 -17.72 18.16
N ASP A 181 11.50 -17.44 19.09
CA ASP A 181 11.25 -16.56 20.23
C ASP A 181 10.97 -15.12 19.79
N TYR A 182 11.70 -14.65 18.77
CA TYR A 182 11.46 -13.33 18.18
C TYR A 182 10.05 -13.21 17.58
N LEU A 183 9.64 -14.18 16.77
CA LEU A 183 8.30 -14.16 16.14
C LEU A 183 7.18 -14.33 17.17
N LEU A 184 7.41 -15.10 18.23
CA LEU A 184 6.47 -15.22 19.34
C LEU A 184 6.32 -13.87 20.06
N GLY A 185 7.43 -13.18 20.33
CA GLY A 185 7.43 -11.82 20.89
C GLY A 185 6.69 -10.81 20.02
N ALA A 186 6.93 -10.85 18.70
CA ALA A 186 6.21 -10.00 17.74
C ALA A 186 4.69 -10.29 17.74
N MET A 187 4.29 -11.56 17.80
CA MET A 187 2.88 -11.94 17.90
C MET A 187 2.23 -11.42 19.19
N MET A 188 2.92 -11.55 20.32
CA MET A 188 2.40 -11.03 21.60
C MET A 188 2.26 -9.50 21.58
N ARG A 189 3.20 -8.79 20.95
CA ARG A 189 3.10 -7.34 20.74
C ARG A 189 1.87 -6.98 19.91
N VAL A 190 1.68 -7.63 18.74
CA VAL A 190 0.52 -7.38 17.88
C VAL A 190 -0.80 -7.65 18.61
N ALA A 191 -0.88 -8.74 19.38
CA ALA A 191 -2.06 -9.06 20.17
C ALA A 191 -2.36 -8.00 21.23
N ALA A 192 -1.36 -7.54 21.98
CA ALA A 192 -1.51 -6.51 23.00
C ALA A 192 -1.92 -5.16 22.38
N GLU A 193 -1.34 -4.77 21.25
CA GLU A 193 -1.72 -3.55 20.53
C GLU A 193 -3.17 -3.62 20.03
N GLN A 194 -3.62 -4.78 19.54
CA GLN A 194 -5.00 -4.96 19.11
C GLN A 194 -5.98 -4.89 20.28
N GLU A 195 -5.68 -5.55 21.40
CA GLU A 195 -6.49 -5.50 22.61
C GLU A 195 -6.65 -4.06 23.13
N GLN A 196 -5.55 -3.29 23.17
CA GLN A 196 -5.60 -1.88 23.56
C GLN A 196 -6.53 -1.07 22.62
N ILE A 197 -6.46 -1.30 21.32
CA ILE A 197 -7.33 -0.61 20.35
C ILE A 197 -8.80 -0.97 20.60
N ASP A 198 -9.11 -2.25 20.79
CA ASP A 198 -10.47 -2.72 21.00
C ASP A 198 -11.05 -2.15 22.31
N GLN A 199 -10.27 -2.11 23.37
CA GLN A 199 -10.66 -1.49 24.65
C GLN A 199 -10.94 0.00 24.51
N GLU A 200 -10.09 0.74 23.80
CA GLU A 200 -10.27 2.16 23.60
C GLU A 200 -11.42 2.48 22.64
N LEU A 201 -11.69 1.62 21.64
CA LEU A 201 -12.86 1.76 20.78
C LEU A 201 -14.16 1.47 21.54
N ALA A 202 -14.17 0.47 22.43
CA ALA A 202 -15.33 0.11 23.24
C ALA A 202 -15.66 1.18 24.30
N ALA A 203 -14.66 1.89 24.82
CA ALA A 203 -14.83 2.96 25.80
C ALA A 203 -15.41 4.26 25.22
N THR A 204 -15.67 4.31 23.90
CA THR A 204 -16.12 5.52 23.21
C THR A 204 -17.63 5.55 23.11
N SER A 205 -18.28 6.33 23.96
CA SER A 205 -19.67 6.78 23.79
C SER A 205 -19.66 8.29 23.50
N ASP A 206 -20.34 8.70 22.42
CA ASP A 206 -20.75 10.07 22.08
C ASP A 206 -19.78 11.23 22.41
N THR A 207 -18.55 11.16 21.93
CA THR A 207 -17.57 12.23 22.05
C THR A 207 -17.56 13.11 20.77
N GLU A 208 -17.27 14.40 20.89
CA GLU A 208 -17.11 15.31 19.75
C GLU A 208 -16.16 14.70 18.70
N ALA A 209 -16.53 14.79 17.41
CA ALA A 209 -15.81 14.19 16.28
C ALA A 209 -14.30 14.51 16.25
N MET A 210 -13.90 15.71 16.73
CA MET A 210 -12.51 16.12 16.83
C MET A 210 -11.75 15.34 17.91
N THR A 211 -12.36 15.11 19.07
CA THR A 211 -11.75 14.36 20.19
C THR A 211 -11.54 12.93 19.82
N GLU A 212 -12.51 12.31 19.13
CA GLU A 212 -12.42 10.95 18.58
C GLU A 212 -11.31 10.84 17.54
N PHE A 213 -11.23 11.81 16.64
CA PHE A 213 -10.18 11.88 15.63
C PHE A 213 -8.78 11.94 16.23
N VAL A 214 -8.53 12.86 17.18
CA VAL A 214 -7.24 12.98 17.86
C VAL A 214 -6.89 11.70 18.62
N ARG A 215 -7.86 11.08 19.26
CA ARG A 215 -7.69 9.83 20.00
C ARG A 215 -7.30 8.67 19.06
N ARG A 216 -8.03 8.47 17.97
CA ARG A 216 -7.69 7.44 16.96
C ARG A 216 -6.32 7.66 16.35
N SER A 217 -5.97 8.89 16.02
CA SER A 217 -4.65 9.23 15.50
C SER A 217 -3.53 8.85 16.46
N ARG A 218 -3.75 8.96 17.78
CA ARG A 218 -2.77 8.54 18.80
C ARG A 218 -2.61 7.02 18.84
N LEU A 219 -3.70 6.26 18.73
CA LEU A 219 -3.68 4.79 18.74
C LEU A 219 -2.82 4.21 17.62
N PHE A 220 -2.93 4.77 16.42
CA PHE A 220 -2.20 4.26 15.25
C PHE A 220 -0.79 4.83 15.10
N ARG A 221 -0.42 5.86 15.88
CA ARG A 221 0.89 6.53 15.78
C ARG A 221 2.07 5.61 16.07
N THR A 222 1.91 4.67 17.00
CA THR A 222 2.98 3.76 17.44
C THR A 222 2.96 2.42 16.70
N ARG A 223 1.94 2.14 15.91
CA ARG A 223 1.84 0.89 15.14
C ARG A 223 2.75 0.88 13.93
N GLY A 224 3.09 -0.33 13.49
CA GLY A 224 3.70 -0.57 12.19
C GLY A 224 2.81 -0.07 11.06
N LEU A 225 3.43 0.38 9.97
CA LEU A 225 2.71 0.82 8.77
C LEU A 225 2.28 -0.39 7.96
N SER A 226 0.98 -0.64 7.86
CA SER A 226 0.44 -1.73 7.06
C SER A 226 0.51 -1.39 5.56
N LEU A 227 0.94 -2.37 4.76
CA LEU A 227 1.01 -2.26 3.30
C LEU A 227 -0.13 -3.01 2.60
N ASP A 228 -1.15 -3.47 3.34
CA ASP A 228 -2.21 -4.29 2.78
C ASP A 228 -3.10 -3.53 1.80
N THR A 229 -3.64 -4.26 0.84
CA THR A 229 -4.61 -3.75 -0.14
C THR A 229 -5.89 -4.61 -0.08
N SER A 230 -7.01 -4.04 -0.48
CA SER A 230 -8.32 -4.71 -0.44
C SER A 230 -9.12 -4.41 -1.70
N LEU A 231 -9.85 -5.44 -2.18
CA LEU A 231 -10.75 -5.28 -3.33
C LEU A 231 -11.93 -4.34 -2.99
N VAL A 232 -12.50 -4.46 -1.79
CA VAL A 232 -13.68 -3.69 -1.38
C VAL A 232 -13.38 -2.19 -1.21
N ALA A 233 -12.17 -1.83 -0.81
CA ALA A 233 -11.74 -0.44 -0.77
C ALA A 233 -11.78 0.22 -2.18
N ASN A 234 -11.46 -0.56 -3.23
CA ASN A 234 -11.55 -0.08 -4.61
C ASN A 234 -13.01 0.09 -5.08
N TYR A 235 -13.93 -0.72 -4.57
CA TYR A 235 -15.36 -0.50 -4.80
C TYR A 235 -15.84 0.82 -4.19
N SER A 236 -15.40 1.16 -2.97
CA SER A 236 -15.70 2.45 -2.34
C SER A 236 -15.17 3.64 -3.15
N VAL A 237 -13.96 3.53 -3.71
CA VAL A 237 -13.41 4.55 -4.62
C VAL A 237 -14.28 4.70 -5.87
N GLU A 238 -14.71 3.60 -6.50
CA GLU A 238 -15.57 3.65 -7.68
C GLU A 238 -16.92 4.31 -7.38
N GLN A 239 -17.57 3.95 -6.26
CA GLN A 239 -18.84 4.56 -5.85
C GLN A 239 -18.69 6.07 -5.59
N THR A 240 -17.56 6.47 -5.01
CA THR A 240 -17.26 7.88 -4.76
C THR A 240 -17.05 8.66 -6.08
N LEU A 241 -16.28 8.12 -7.01
CA LEU A 241 -16.09 8.72 -8.33
C LEU A 241 -17.43 8.82 -9.10
N ALA A 242 -18.29 7.83 -8.98
CA ALA A 242 -19.63 7.85 -9.56
C ALA A 242 -20.50 8.96 -8.94
N ALA A 243 -20.43 9.17 -7.62
CA ALA A 243 -21.14 10.25 -6.93
C ALA A 243 -20.64 11.65 -7.34
N ILE A 244 -19.33 11.84 -7.43
CA ILE A 244 -18.71 13.11 -7.89
C ILE A 244 -19.14 13.42 -9.34
N LYS A 245 -19.13 12.40 -10.22
CA LYS A 245 -19.59 12.52 -11.59
C LYS A 245 -21.08 12.87 -11.68
N ALA A 246 -21.93 12.21 -10.89
CA ALA A 246 -23.36 12.44 -10.86
C ALA A 246 -23.73 13.88 -10.44
N ARG A 247 -22.88 14.53 -9.63
CA ARG A 247 -23.00 15.95 -9.28
C ARG A 247 -22.44 16.90 -10.34
N GLY A 248 -21.90 16.40 -11.45
CA GLY A 248 -21.31 17.22 -12.49
C GLY A 248 -19.96 17.86 -12.14
N LEU A 249 -19.32 17.42 -11.05
CA LEU A 249 -18.06 17.99 -10.56
C LEU A 249 -16.82 17.42 -11.28
N LEU A 250 -16.96 16.26 -11.93
CA LEU A 250 -15.96 15.68 -12.84
C LEU A 250 -16.60 15.45 -14.21
N ALA A 251 -16.12 16.16 -15.22
CA ALA A 251 -16.56 15.99 -16.59
C ALA A 251 -16.00 14.69 -17.22
N PRO A 252 -16.66 14.13 -18.24
CA PRO A 252 -16.11 13.02 -19.01
C PRO A 252 -14.72 13.35 -19.56
N GLY A 253 -13.77 12.41 -19.43
CA GLY A 253 -12.39 12.56 -19.90
C GLY A 253 -11.53 13.56 -19.13
N ALA A 254 -12.00 14.10 -18.00
CA ALA A 254 -11.30 15.15 -17.26
C ALA A 254 -10.12 14.62 -16.42
N VAL A 255 -10.13 13.35 -16.00
CA VAL A 255 -9.12 12.78 -15.13
C VAL A 255 -8.00 12.18 -15.96
N ARG A 256 -6.88 12.86 -16.06
CA ARG A 256 -5.70 12.47 -16.86
C ARG A 256 -4.57 11.92 -16.01
N ARG A 257 -4.33 12.53 -14.84
CA ARG A 257 -3.25 12.16 -13.94
C ARG A 257 -3.77 11.96 -12.51
N VAL A 258 -3.47 10.80 -11.97
CA VAL A 258 -3.90 10.41 -10.62
C VAL A 258 -2.68 10.05 -9.79
N ALA A 259 -2.59 10.58 -8.56
CA ALA A 259 -1.68 10.07 -7.57
C ALA A 259 -2.42 9.10 -6.63
N ILE A 260 -1.78 7.98 -6.30
CA ILE A 260 -2.26 7.05 -5.27
C ILE A 260 -1.20 6.98 -4.18
N ILE A 261 -1.56 7.43 -2.99
CA ILE A 261 -0.70 7.40 -1.80
C ILE A 261 -0.94 6.06 -1.10
N GLY A 262 0.13 5.25 -0.94
CA GLY A 262 0.03 3.94 -0.32
C GLY A 262 -0.82 2.95 -1.12
N PRO A 263 -0.43 2.56 -2.37
CA PRO A 263 -1.24 1.67 -3.21
C PRO A 263 -1.43 0.28 -2.62
N GLY A 264 -0.64 -0.08 -1.63
CA GLY A 264 -0.66 -1.37 -0.97
C GLY A 264 -0.03 -2.51 -1.76
N LEU A 265 0.31 -3.58 -1.06
CA LEU A 265 0.83 -4.83 -1.62
C LEU A 265 0.24 -6.00 -0.83
N ASP A 266 -0.62 -6.78 -1.48
CA ASP A 266 -1.25 -7.97 -0.93
C ASP A 266 -0.19 -9.07 -0.70
N PHE A 267 0.23 -9.20 0.55
CA PHE A 267 1.19 -10.23 0.97
C PHE A 267 0.47 -11.53 1.32
N ALA A 268 -0.50 -11.45 2.21
CA ALA A 268 -1.48 -12.48 2.53
C ALA A 268 -2.76 -11.75 2.91
N ASP A 269 -3.88 -12.20 2.36
CA ASP A 269 -5.18 -11.61 2.67
C ASP A 269 -5.44 -11.63 4.19
N LYS A 270 -5.82 -10.50 4.76
CA LYS A 270 -6.00 -10.34 6.22
C LYS A 270 -7.15 -11.16 6.76
N ASP A 271 -8.25 -11.28 5.99
CA ASP A 271 -9.48 -11.89 6.46
C ASP A 271 -9.41 -13.42 6.39
N VAL A 272 -8.85 -13.93 5.29
CA VAL A 272 -8.79 -15.37 5.04
C VAL A 272 -7.37 -15.91 4.84
N GLY A 273 -6.33 -15.06 4.94
CA GLY A 273 -4.92 -15.45 4.87
C GLY A 273 -4.53 -16.12 3.55
N LEU A 274 -5.11 -15.71 2.43
CA LEU A 274 -4.83 -16.31 1.13
C LEU A 274 -3.43 -15.89 0.66
N ASP A 275 -2.55 -16.86 0.52
CA ASP A 275 -1.15 -16.67 0.12
C ASP A 275 -0.73 -17.58 -1.05
N VAL A 276 -1.69 -18.12 -1.79
CA VAL A 276 -1.48 -19.11 -2.87
C VAL A 276 -1.23 -18.49 -4.23
N TYR A 277 -1.32 -17.18 -4.34
CA TYR A 277 -0.98 -16.41 -5.53
C TYR A 277 0.19 -15.45 -5.24
N PRO A 278 0.93 -14.98 -6.28
CA PRO A 278 2.01 -14.02 -6.09
C PRO A 278 1.54 -12.74 -5.41
N GLN A 279 2.45 -12.06 -4.70
CA GLN A 279 2.15 -10.72 -4.16
C GLN A 279 1.66 -9.79 -5.28
N GLN A 280 0.68 -8.94 -4.97
CA GLN A 280 0.04 -8.08 -5.97
C GLN A 280 -0.41 -6.75 -5.38
N THR A 281 -0.43 -5.71 -6.20
CA THR A 281 -1.12 -4.46 -5.89
C THR A 281 -2.43 -4.39 -6.67
N LEU A 282 -3.52 -4.01 -6.01
CA LEU A 282 -4.87 -3.98 -6.58
C LEU A 282 -5.31 -2.56 -6.93
N GLN A 283 -5.06 -1.61 -6.04
CA GLN A 283 -5.65 -0.27 -6.09
C GLN A 283 -5.35 0.51 -7.37
N PRO A 284 -4.12 0.55 -7.91
CA PRO A 284 -3.87 1.28 -9.16
C PRO A 284 -4.71 0.79 -10.33
N PHE A 285 -4.96 -0.52 -10.39
CA PHE A 285 -5.76 -1.13 -11.45
C PHE A 285 -7.26 -0.95 -11.19
N GLY A 286 -7.70 -0.98 -9.92
CA GLY A 286 -9.08 -0.65 -9.55
C GLY A 286 -9.46 0.78 -9.92
N VAL A 287 -8.55 1.72 -9.70
CA VAL A 287 -8.74 3.13 -10.08
C VAL A 287 -8.80 3.29 -11.61
N LEU A 288 -7.90 2.67 -12.37
CA LEU A 288 -7.94 2.70 -13.84
C LEU A 288 -9.25 2.10 -14.38
N GLU A 289 -9.67 0.96 -13.83
CA GLU A 289 -10.95 0.32 -14.20
C GLU A 289 -12.14 1.24 -13.93
N ALA A 290 -12.20 1.87 -12.74
CA ALA A 290 -13.27 2.76 -12.36
C ALA A 290 -13.33 4.00 -13.26
N LEU A 291 -12.18 4.61 -13.57
CA LEU A 291 -12.11 5.78 -14.45
C LEU A 291 -12.57 5.45 -15.88
N ASP A 292 -12.15 4.30 -16.42
CA ASP A 292 -12.57 3.84 -17.74
C ASP A 292 -14.06 3.47 -17.76
N ARG A 293 -14.57 2.78 -16.74
CA ARG A 293 -15.99 2.40 -16.61
C ARG A 293 -16.90 3.62 -16.51
N LEU A 294 -16.50 4.61 -15.75
CA LEU A 294 -17.25 5.83 -15.56
C LEU A 294 -17.06 6.86 -16.68
N GLY A 295 -16.17 6.61 -17.66
CA GLY A 295 -15.84 7.53 -18.73
C GLY A 295 -15.19 8.83 -18.23
N LEU A 296 -14.50 8.79 -17.08
CA LEU A 296 -13.78 9.92 -16.48
C LEU A 296 -12.37 10.07 -17.04
N ALA A 297 -11.75 8.98 -17.52
CA ALA A 297 -10.48 9.02 -18.23
C ALA A 297 -10.66 9.47 -19.68
N PRO A 298 -9.67 10.17 -20.27
CA PRO A 298 -9.65 10.44 -21.72
C PRO A 298 -9.50 9.13 -22.50
N SER A 299 -9.77 9.15 -23.81
CA SER A 299 -9.62 7.97 -24.69
C SER A 299 -8.20 7.39 -24.72
N SER A 300 -7.17 8.22 -24.47
CA SER A 300 -5.79 7.78 -24.29
C SER A 300 -5.56 7.05 -22.96
N GLY A 301 -6.51 7.13 -22.02
CA GLY A 301 -6.48 6.63 -20.67
C GLY A 301 -5.78 7.56 -19.69
N ALA A 302 -6.02 7.35 -18.40
CA ALA A 302 -5.37 8.08 -17.31
C ALA A 302 -3.98 7.47 -17.00
N GLU A 303 -3.08 8.31 -16.44
CA GLU A 303 -1.81 7.89 -15.87
C GLU A 303 -1.93 7.80 -14.34
N ILE A 304 -1.35 6.77 -13.75
CA ILE A 304 -1.25 6.60 -12.30
C ILE A 304 0.20 6.79 -11.86
N VAL A 305 0.39 7.61 -10.86
CA VAL A 305 1.64 7.73 -10.12
C VAL A 305 1.39 7.20 -8.69
N ALA A 306 1.91 6.02 -8.40
CA ALA A 306 1.89 5.48 -7.05
C ALA A 306 2.97 6.18 -6.21
N LEU A 307 2.62 6.65 -5.03
CA LEU A 307 3.51 7.31 -4.08
C LEU A 307 3.59 6.43 -2.83
N ASP A 308 4.77 5.90 -2.52
CA ASP A 308 4.93 4.99 -1.39
C ASP A 308 6.30 5.15 -0.73
N ILE A 309 6.37 4.98 0.58
CA ILE A 309 7.62 5.00 1.32
C ILE A 309 8.32 3.63 1.36
N SER A 310 7.60 2.55 1.03
CA SER A 310 8.11 1.19 1.08
C SER A 310 8.95 0.86 -0.16
N PRO A 311 10.25 0.56 -0.01
CA PRO A 311 11.07 0.07 -1.13
C PRO A 311 10.49 -1.19 -1.77
N ARG A 312 9.81 -2.05 -1.01
CA ARG A 312 9.18 -3.28 -1.50
C ARG A 312 8.09 -3.00 -2.54
N ILE A 313 7.23 -2.01 -2.28
CA ILE A 313 6.18 -1.60 -3.21
C ILE A 313 6.79 -0.93 -4.44
N VAL A 314 7.76 -0.03 -4.24
CA VAL A 314 8.47 0.65 -5.33
C VAL A 314 9.12 -0.36 -6.28
N ASP A 315 9.83 -1.34 -5.74
CA ASP A 315 10.46 -2.41 -6.53
C ASP A 315 9.44 -3.30 -7.24
N HIS A 316 8.33 -3.65 -6.55
CA HIS A 316 7.28 -4.49 -7.14
C HIS A 316 6.64 -3.82 -8.37
N VAL A 317 6.23 -2.56 -8.23
CA VAL A 317 5.60 -1.80 -9.33
C VAL A 317 6.61 -1.55 -10.46
N THR A 318 7.85 -1.22 -10.13
CA THR A 318 8.92 -1.02 -11.12
C THR A 318 9.15 -2.29 -11.94
N ARG A 319 9.23 -3.46 -11.30
CA ARG A 319 9.36 -4.76 -11.99
C ARG A 319 8.13 -5.09 -12.83
N ALA A 320 6.92 -4.79 -12.34
CA ALA A 320 5.69 -4.99 -13.10
C ALA A 320 5.69 -4.17 -14.40
N ARG A 321 6.06 -2.88 -14.29
CA ARG A 321 6.20 -2.00 -15.45
C ARG A 321 7.28 -2.47 -16.43
N ALA A 322 8.45 -2.88 -15.93
CA ALA A 322 9.53 -3.41 -16.79
C ALA A 322 9.12 -4.66 -17.57
N ARG A 323 8.31 -5.55 -16.95
CA ARG A 323 7.70 -6.70 -17.64
C ARG A 323 6.71 -6.26 -18.71
N ALA A 324 5.91 -5.23 -18.44
CA ALA A 324 4.93 -4.71 -19.40
C ALA A 324 5.59 -4.06 -20.62
N VAL A 325 6.77 -3.45 -20.47
CA VAL A 325 7.59 -2.97 -21.61
C VAL A 325 7.96 -4.14 -22.53
N LYS A 326 8.20 -5.33 -21.97
CA LYS A 326 8.44 -6.59 -22.69
C LYS A 326 7.13 -7.29 -23.11
N ASN A 327 6.02 -6.58 -23.12
CA ASN A 327 4.69 -7.05 -23.49
C ASN A 327 4.12 -8.16 -22.59
N VAL A 328 4.53 -8.23 -21.33
CA VAL A 328 3.99 -9.17 -20.32
C VAL A 328 2.96 -8.44 -19.46
N GLY A 329 1.72 -8.97 -19.42
CA GLY A 329 0.65 -8.42 -18.58
C GLY A 329 0.85 -8.70 -17.10
N TYR A 330 0.05 -8.03 -16.27
CA TYR A 330 0.05 -8.18 -14.82
C TYR A 330 -1.18 -8.97 -14.37
N THR A 331 -0.97 -10.12 -13.71
CA THR A 331 -2.08 -10.96 -13.25
C THR A 331 -2.56 -10.51 -11.88
N LEU A 332 -3.86 -10.28 -11.76
CA LEU A 332 -4.56 -10.03 -10.51
C LEU A 332 -5.40 -11.26 -10.15
N ASN A 333 -5.33 -11.67 -8.90
CA ASN A 333 -6.15 -12.73 -8.33
C ASN A 333 -7.16 -12.08 -7.37
N LEU A 334 -8.43 -12.26 -7.66
CA LEU A 334 -9.53 -11.57 -7.00
C LEU A 334 -10.26 -12.60 -6.13
N ALA A 335 -9.91 -12.63 -4.85
CA ALA A 335 -10.56 -13.46 -3.87
C ALA A 335 -11.79 -12.75 -3.26
N LEU A 336 -12.88 -13.49 -3.06
CA LEU A 336 -14.04 -13.03 -2.35
C LEU A 336 -14.42 -14.07 -1.28
N PRO A 337 -14.22 -13.78 0.01
CA PRO A 337 -14.54 -14.70 1.10
C PRO A 337 -15.97 -15.21 1.07
N LYS A 338 -16.17 -16.53 1.18
CA LYS A 338 -17.50 -17.16 1.16
C LYS A 338 -18.24 -17.00 2.48
N SER A 339 -17.51 -16.85 3.58
CA SER A 339 -18.09 -16.65 4.92
C SER A 339 -18.79 -15.30 5.09
N VAL A 340 -18.51 -14.33 4.22
CA VAL A 340 -19.05 -12.97 4.31
C VAL A 340 -20.30 -12.86 3.43
N PRO A 341 -21.45 -12.44 3.98
CA PRO A 341 -22.70 -12.27 3.22
C PRO A 341 -22.69 -10.95 2.43
N TRP A 342 -21.82 -10.88 1.42
CA TRP A 342 -21.65 -9.72 0.56
C TRP A 342 -22.94 -9.29 -0.12
N LEU A 343 -23.19 -8.00 -0.19
CA LEU A 343 -24.29 -7.44 -0.98
C LEU A 343 -24.16 -7.81 -2.47
N PRO A 344 -25.29 -7.94 -3.19
CA PRO A 344 -25.30 -8.25 -4.62
C PRO A 344 -24.43 -7.31 -5.45
N GLU A 345 -24.37 -6.03 -5.10
CA GLU A 345 -23.61 -4.99 -5.79
C GLU A 345 -22.10 -5.23 -5.65
N VAL A 346 -21.63 -5.64 -4.48
CA VAL A 346 -20.21 -6.00 -4.23
C VAL A 346 -19.83 -7.24 -5.05
N ARG A 347 -20.71 -8.24 -5.07
CA ARG A 347 -20.53 -9.45 -5.91
C ARG A 347 -20.53 -9.11 -7.41
N ALA A 348 -21.38 -8.18 -7.85
CA ALA A 348 -21.40 -7.70 -9.24
C ALA A 348 -20.10 -6.97 -9.59
N TYR A 349 -19.62 -6.09 -8.69
CA TYR A 349 -18.33 -5.44 -8.85
C TYR A 349 -17.18 -6.45 -8.96
N TRP A 350 -17.12 -7.42 -8.05
CA TRP A 350 -16.10 -8.49 -8.10
C TRP A 350 -16.17 -9.26 -9.42
N LYS A 351 -17.37 -9.59 -9.93
CA LYS A 351 -17.54 -10.32 -11.21
C LYS A 351 -17.04 -9.53 -12.41
N THR A 352 -17.22 -8.21 -12.41
CA THR A 352 -16.92 -7.35 -13.56
C THR A 352 -15.60 -6.61 -13.45
N PHE A 353 -14.89 -6.72 -12.30
CA PHE A 353 -13.59 -6.08 -12.13
C PHE A 353 -12.60 -6.55 -13.20
N GLY A 354 -11.98 -5.63 -13.90
CA GLY A 354 -10.99 -5.90 -14.92
C GLY A 354 -11.55 -5.98 -16.35
N ASP A 355 -12.86 -5.93 -16.55
CA ASP A 355 -13.48 -6.07 -17.88
C ASP A 355 -13.01 -4.98 -18.86
N ARG A 356 -12.66 -3.78 -18.37
CA ARG A 356 -12.17 -2.67 -19.19
C ARG A 356 -10.66 -2.70 -19.41
N ILE A 357 -9.88 -3.25 -18.49
CA ILE A 357 -8.41 -3.14 -18.49
C ILE A 357 -7.68 -4.46 -18.71
N ALA A 358 -8.38 -5.60 -18.62
CA ALA A 358 -7.75 -6.91 -18.56
C ALA A 358 -8.44 -7.93 -19.47
N ALA A 359 -7.91 -9.14 -19.50
CA ALA A 359 -8.53 -10.34 -20.06
C ALA A 359 -8.64 -11.41 -18.97
N PRO A 360 -9.60 -12.35 -19.06
CA PRO A 360 -9.69 -13.47 -18.14
C PRO A 360 -8.36 -14.24 -18.04
N ALA A 361 -8.02 -14.70 -16.86
CA ALA A 361 -6.89 -15.56 -16.59
C ALA A 361 -7.31 -16.75 -15.69
N VAL A 362 -6.49 -17.77 -15.67
CA VAL A 362 -6.74 -18.95 -14.83
C VAL A 362 -6.24 -18.63 -13.41
N PRO A 363 -7.11 -18.68 -12.39
CA PRO A 363 -6.67 -18.53 -11.00
C PRO A 363 -5.85 -19.75 -10.57
N PRO A 364 -5.01 -19.61 -9.53
CA PRO A 364 -4.30 -20.75 -8.97
C PRO A 364 -5.29 -21.78 -8.43
N ALA A 365 -5.12 -23.04 -8.85
CA ALA A 365 -5.91 -24.14 -8.35
C ALA A 365 -5.40 -24.54 -6.96
N SER A 366 -6.25 -24.41 -5.93
CA SER A 366 -5.96 -24.91 -4.60
C SER A 366 -7.25 -25.37 -3.94
N LYS A 367 -7.27 -26.65 -3.47
CA LYS A 367 -8.40 -27.18 -2.74
C LYS A 367 -8.65 -26.41 -1.43
N ALA A 368 -7.59 -25.94 -0.78
CA ALA A 368 -7.68 -25.16 0.45
C ALA A 368 -8.39 -23.80 0.25
N ILE A 369 -8.36 -23.23 -0.98
CA ILE A 369 -9.05 -21.97 -1.26
C ILE A 369 -10.52 -22.22 -1.59
N ALA A 370 -10.83 -23.30 -2.29
CA ALA A 370 -12.17 -23.54 -2.82
C ALA A 370 -13.27 -23.53 -1.74
N ASP A 371 -12.91 -23.91 -0.51
CA ASP A 371 -13.82 -23.91 0.64
C ASP A 371 -13.92 -22.53 1.32
N LEU A 372 -12.96 -21.63 1.11
CA LEU A 372 -12.83 -20.37 1.83
C LEU A 372 -13.28 -19.16 1.02
N ALA A 373 -12.97 -19.14 -0.27
CA ALA A 373 -13.24 -18.00 -1.13
C ALA A 373 -13.58 -18.42 -2.56
N ASP A 374 -14.38 -17.61 -3.22
CA ASP A 374 -14.48 -17.62 -4.67
C ASP A 374 -13.26 -16.84 -5.22
N VAL A 375 -12.52 -17.45 -6.15
CA VAL A 375 -11.34 -16.81 -6.75
C VAL A 375 -11.48 -16.75 -8.25
N ARG A 376 -11.30 -15.57 -8.82
CA ARG A 376 -11.11 -15.38 -10.25
C ARG A 376 -9.79 -14.67 -10.51
N ALA A 377 -9.26 -14.81 -11.70
CA ALA A 377 -8.06 -14.09 -12.09
C ALA A 377 -8.29 -13.31 -13.39
N VAL A 378 -7.63 -12.17 -13.49
CA VAL A 378 -7.60 -11.34 -14.69
C VAL A 378 -6.17 -10.94 -15.00
N ARG A 379 -5.83 -10.86 -16.29
CA ARG A 379 -4.53 -10.40 -16.75
C ARG A 379 -4.65 -9.00 -17.34
N VAL A 380 -4.22 -8.01 -16.58
CA VAL A 380 -4.15 -6.61 -17.02
C VAL A 380 -3.26 -6.48 -18.23
N ARG A 381 -3.75 -5.79 -19.26
CA ARG A 381 -3.02 -5.61 -20.53
C ARG A 381 -1.72 -4.82 -20.32
N PRO A 382 -0.63 -5.16 -21.02
CA PRO A 382 0.64 -4.45 -20.91
C PRO A 382 0.53 -2.94 -21.17
N SER A 383 -0.34 -2.52 -22.08
CA SER A 383 -0.61 -1.11 -22.36
C SER A 383 -1.18 -0.35 -21.17
N VAL A 384 -1.97 -1.01 -20.33
CA VAL A 384 -2.53 -0.46 -19.09
C VAL A 384 -1.47 -0.42 -17.99
N VAL A 385 -0.71 -1.51 -17.81
CA VAL A 385 0.37 -1.56 -16.80
C VAL A 385 1.44 -0.47 -17.07
N LYS A 386 1.72 -0.14 -18.31
CA LYS A 386 2.66 0.95 -18.69
C LYS A 386 2.22 2.33 -18.22
N ARG A 387 0.92 2.55 -17.93
CA ARG A 387 0.40 3.81 -17.40
C ARG A 387 0.66 3.98 -15.91
N LEU A 388 1.12 2.92 -15.24
CA LEU A 388 1.48 2.96 -13.81
C LEU A 388 2.97 3.28 -13.67
N SER A 389 3.28 4.28 -12.87
CA SER A 389 4.62 4.59 -12.37
C SER A 389 4.63 4.65 -10.86
N VAL A 390 5.81 4.67 -10.24
CA VAL A 390 5.94 4.70 -8.79
C VAL A 390 7.12 5.58 -8.38
N LEU A 391 6.96 6.29 -7.28
CA LEU A 391 7.99 7.10 -6.65
C LEU A 391 8.08 6.73 -5.17
N ASN A 392 9.32 6.77 -4.63
CA ASN A 392 9.51 6.69 -3.18
C ASN A 392 9.28 8.09 -2.60
N VAL A 393 8.18 8.26 -1.87
CA VAL A 393 7.73 9.56 -1.33
C VAL A 393 7.10 9.34 0.04
N ASN A 394 7.57 10.09 1.03
CA ASN A 394 6.90 10.21 2.30
C ASN A 394 5.98 11.44 2.27
N MET A 395 4.68 11.22 2.25
CA MET A 395 3.70 12.29 2.10
C MET A 395 3.72 13.33 3.23
N VAL A 396 4.29 13.00 4.39
CA VAL A 396 4.43 13.92 5.52
C VAL A 396 5.62 14.86 5.29
N THR A 397 6.77 14.30 4.94
CA THR A 397 8.04 15.03 4.93
C THR A 397 8.49 15.49 3.55
N ASP A 398 7.95 14.87 2.49
CA ASP A 398 8.37 15.15 1.12
C ASP A 398 7.35 16.00 0.36
N ARG A 399 7.86 16.88 -0.49
CA ARG A 399 7.13 17.60 -1.51
C ARG A 399 7.56 17.14 -2.90
N LEU A 400 6.57 16.91 -3.74
CA LEU A 400 6.79 16.50 -5.12
C LEU A 400 6.65 17.72 -6.03
N ASP A 401 7.74 18.13 -6.66
CA ASP A 401 7.75 19.18 -7.67
C ASP A 401 7.47 18.55 -9.04
N ALA A 402 6.21 18.24 -9.33
CA ALA A 402 5.76 17.58 -10.56
C ALA A 402 4.56 18.30 -11.17
N GLU A 403 4.23 17.94 -12.40
CA GLU A 403 2.98 18.35 -13.02
C GLU A 403 1.79 17.93 -12.12
N PRO A 404 0.86 18.86 -11.80
CA PRO A 404 -0.18 18.59 -10.82
C PRO A 404 -1.19 17.52 -11.27
N PHE A 405 -1.81 16.87 -10.27
CA PHE A 405 -2.78 15.80 -10.45
C PHE A 405 -4.22 16.31 -10.50
N ASP A 406 -5.05 15.65 -11.28
CA ASP A 406 -6.50 15.89 -11.31
C ASP A 406 -7.17 15.25 -10.08
N LEU A 407 -6.58 14.15 -9.59
CA LEU A 407 -7.11 13.34 -8.51
C LEU A 407 -5.96 12.76 -7.66
N VAL A 408 -6.11 12.83 -6.35
CA VAL A 408 -5.26 12.14 -5.37
C VAL A 408 -6.14 11.19 -4.57
N ILE A 409 -5.68 9.96 -4.35
CA ILE A 409 -6.38 8.93 -3.57
C ILE A 409 -5.47 8.48 -2.44
N ALA A 410 -5.99 8.50 -1.21
CA ALA A 410 -5.27 8.09 -0.01
C ALA A 410 -6.21 7.27 0.90
N THR A 411 -6.23 5.95 0.73
CA THR A 411 -7.03 5.04 1.55
C THR A 411 -6.19 4.41 2.64
N ASN A 412 -6.65 4.49 3.88
CA ASN A 412 -5.99 3.90 5.07
C ASN A 412 -4.54 4.38 5.31
N VAL A 413 -4.20 5.59 4.84
CA VAL A 413 -2.84 6.15 5.00
C VAL A 413 -2.79 7.13 6.17
N PHE A 414 -3.69 8.11 6.18
CA PHE A 414 -3.66 9.20 7.17
C PHE A 414 -3.91 8.74 8.60
N ILE A 415 -4.53 7.58 8.81
CA ILE A 415 -4.81 7.02 10.14
C ILE A 415 -3.54 6.73 10.95
N TYR A 416 -2.39 6.56 10.31
CA TYR A 416 -1.10 6.25 10.96
C TYR A 416 -0.36 7.49 11.48
N TYR A 417 -0.90 8.69 11.26
CA TYR A 417 -0.23 9.96 11.53
C TYR A 417 -1.00 10.77 12.55
N ASP A 418 -0.30 11.58 13.33
CA ASP A 418 -0.94 12.54 14.24
C ASP A 418 -1.46 13.77 13.47
N VAL A 419 -2.09 14.70 14.19
CA VAL A 419 -2.71 15.90 13.60
C VAL A 419 -1.71 16.78 12.86
N PHE A 420 -0.47 16.87 13.37
CA PHE A 420 0.57 17.68 12.73
C PHE A 420 1.05 17.04 11.42
N ASP A 421 1.35 15.75 11.47
CA ASP A 421 1.76 14.97 10.30
C ASP A 421 0.67 14.95 9.22
N GLN A 422 -0.59 14.74 9.63
CA GLN A 422 -1.73 14.77 8.71
C GLN A 422 -1.88 16.14 8.03
N THR A 423 -1.66 17.21 8.78
CA THR A 423 -1.77 18.56 8.23
C THR A 423 -0.63 18.87 7.25
N LEU A 424 0.60 18.44 7.56
CA LEU A 424 1.74 18.52 6.63
C LEU A 424 1.45 17.73 5.35
N ALA A 425 0.97 16.50 5.49
CA ALA A 425 0.62 15.64 4.37
C ALA A 425 -0.49 16.27 3.50
N LEU A 426 -1.52 16.86 4.11
CA LEU A 426 -2.58 17.57 3.38
C LEU A 426 -2.05 18.82 2.65
N SER A 427 -1.13 19.56 3.26
CA SER A 427 -0.44 20.69 2.61
C SER A 427 0.40 20.22 1.41
N ASN A 428 1.05 19.07 1.51
CA ASN A 428 1.79 18.46 0.40
C ASN A 428 0.85 17.99 -0.71
N VAL A 429 -0.30 17.38 -0.35
CA VAL A 429 -1.35 16.98 -1.31
C VAL A 429 -1.93 18.20 -2.01
N GLU A 430 -2.23 19.29 -1.29
CA GLU A 430 -2.70 20.54 -1.89
C GLU A 430 -1.76 21.05 -2.97
N ALA A 431 -0.46 21.06 -2.68
CA ALA A 431 0.55 21.54 -3.64
C ALA A 431 0.65 20.66 -4.89
N MET A 432 0.24 19.39 -4.82
CA MET A 432 0.23 18.46 -5.95
C MET A 432 -1.08 18.47 -6.75
N LEU A 433 -2.17 19.04 -6.21
CA LEU A 433 -3.45 19.07 -6.89
C LEU A 433 -3.56 20.25 -7.85
N LYS A 434 -4.21 20.03 -8.99
CA LYS A 434 -4.70 21.11 -9.83
C LYS A 434 -5.77 21.92 -9.10
N PRO A 435 -5.93 23.23 -9.40
CA PRO A 435 -7.11 23.96 -8.97
C PRO A 435 -8.39 23.20 -9.35
N GLY A 436 -9.28 22.99 -8.41
CA GLY A 436 -10.49 22.19 -8.59
C GLY A 436 -10.29 20.67 -8.60
N GLY A 437 -9.05 20.18 -8.47
CA GLY A 437 -8.75 18.74 -8.35
C GLY A 437 -9.23 18.15 -7.03
N PHE A 438 -9.38 16.83 -6.97
CA PHE A 438 -9.96 16.14 -5.82
C PHE A 438 -8.94 15.30 -5.04
N LEU A 439 -9.08 15.30 -3.71
CA LEU A 439 -8.53 14.30 -2.82
C LEU A 439 -9.68 13.39 -2.35
N LEU A 440 -9.51 12.07 -2.48
CA LEU A 440 -10.38 11.06 -1.88
C LEU A 440 -9.62 10.38 -0.74
N ALA A 441 -10.19 10.41 0.46
CA ALA A 441 -9.59 9.76 1.63
C ALA A 441 -10.67 9.19 2.56
N ASN A 442 -10.44 8.02 3.13
CA ASN A 442 -11.34 7.43 4.13
C ASN A 442 -11.04 7.97 5.55
N PHE A 443 -10.89 9.27 5.64
CA PHE A 443 -10.47 10.00 6.81
C PHE A 443 -11.08 11.39 6.77
N SER A 444 -11.55 11.89 7.92
CA SER A 444 -12.10 13.22 8.05
C SER A 444 -11.09 14.16 8.71
N ALA A 445 -10.42 14.98 7.91
CA ALA A 445 -9.50 15.99 8.43
C ALA A 445 -10.27 17.17 9.03
N PRO A 446 -9.74 17.80 10.08
CA PRO A 446 -10.21 19.11 10.49
C PRO A 446 -9.95 20.13 9.37
N GLU A 447 -10.88 21.09 9.22
CA GLU A 447 -10.63 22.22 8.33
C GLU A 447 -9.65 23.18 9.01
N LEU A 448 -8.52 23.43 8.34
CA LEU A 448 -7.47 24.32 8.80
C LEU A 448 -7.28 25.45 7.80
N ALA A 449 -6.96 26.65 8.29
CA ALA A 449 -6.76 27.82 7.43
C ALA A 449 -5.48 27.68 6.58
N SER A 450 -4.47 26.95 7.09
CA SER A 450 -3.20 26.68 6.41
C SER A 450 -3.33 25.76 5.21
N VAL A 451 -4.45 25.05 5.03
CA VAL A 451 -4.70 24.09 3.94
C VAL A 451 -5.93 24.54 3.15
N ARG A 452 -5.81 24.71 1.85
CA ARG A 452 -6.88 25.20 0.97
C ARG A 452 -7.65 24.09 0.25
N ILE A 453 -7.60 22.86 0.79
CA ILE A 453 -8.48 21.77 0.37
C ILE A 453 -9.71 21.82 1.28
N ARG A 454 -10.90 21.81 0.70
CA ARG A 454 -12.17 21.87 1.46
C ARG A 454 -12.98 20.62 1.25
N ARG A 455 -13.58 20.14 2.32
CA ARG A 455 -14.51 19.02 2.25
C ARG A 455 -15.73 19.40 1.41
N VAL A 456 -16.05 18.57 0.42
CA VAL A 456 -17.23 18.72 -0.43
C VAL A 456 -18.37 17.85 0.08
N ASP A 457 -18.07 16.56 0.32
CA ASP A 457 -19.05 15.59 0.82
C ASP A 457 -18.39 14.29 1.27
N THR A 458 -19.22 13.30 1.61
CA THR A 458 -18.80 11.96 1.98
C THR A 458 -19.69 10.93 1.30
N THR A 459 -19.07 9.90 0.71
CA THR A 459 -19.78 8.72 0.21
C THR A 459 -19.65 7.60 1.23
N THR A 460 -20.78 7.00 1.63
CA THR A 460 -20.80 5.78 2.45
C THR A 460 -21.10 4.60 1.54
N THR A 461 -20.24 3.61 1.55
CA THR A 461 -20.38 2.38 0.76
C THR A 461 -20.63 1.20 1.70
N LEU A 462 -21.78 0.55 1.54
CA LEU A 462 -22.14 -0.62 2.31
C LEU A 462 -21.67 -1.88 1.59
N TYR A 463 -21.06 -2.80 2.32
CA TYR A 463 -20.52 -4.07 1.80
C TYR A 463 -21.37 -5.27 2.23
N VAL A 464 -21.82 -5.24 3.48
CA VAL A 464 -22.62 -6.29 4.13
C VAL A 464 -23.77 -5.64 4.88
N ARG A 465 -24.94 -6.28 4.82
CA ARG A 465 -26.08 -5.95 5.64
C ARG A 465 -26.74 -7.23 6.14
N THR A 466 -26.72 -7.41 7.45
CA THR A 466 -27.44 -8.50 8.13
C THR A 466 -28.36 -7.92 9.21
N ALA A 467 -29.08 -8.76 9.93
CA ALA A 467 -29.90 -8.31 11.06
C ALA A 467 -29.09 -7.73 12.21
N THR A 468 -27.84 -8.15 12.35
CA THR A 468 -26.96 -7.80 13.46
C THR A 468 -25.75 -6.95 13.06
N GLU A 469 -25.41 -6.87 11.75
CA GLU A 469 -24.17 -6.26 11.30
C GLU A 469 -24.35 -5.47 10.01
N ASN A 470 -23.71 -4.29 9.94
CA ASN A 470 -23.57 -3.48 8.74
C ASN A 470 -22.08 -3.14 8.55
N ILE A 471 -21.40 -3.84 7.63
CA ILE A 471 -20.03 -3.51 7.26
C ILE A 471 -20.07 -2.46 6.15
N ARG A 472 -19.48 -1.32 6.43
CA ARG A 472 -19.43 -0.17 5.54
C ARG A 472 -18.12 0.57 5.63
N ASP A 473 -17.78 1.28 4.58
CA ASP A 473 -16.68 2.23 4.54
C ASP A 473 -17.21 3.61 4.17
N PHE A 474 -16.43 4.62 4.43
CA PHE A 474 -16.75 5.99 4.01
C PHE A 474 -15.55 6.59 3.27
N MET A 475 -15.83 7.42 2.29
CA MET A 475 -14.84 8.18 1.53
C MET A 475 -15.21 9.65 1.54
N VAL A 476 -14.38 10.46 2.16
CA VAL A 476 -14.51 11.92 2.15
C VAL A 476 -13.87 12.46 0.89
N TRP A 477 -14.55 13.34 0.19
CA TRP A 477 -14.00 14.05 -0.96
C TRP A 477 -13.71 15.49 -0.60
N TYR A 478 -12.48 15.84 -0.85
CA TYR A 478 -12.00 17.20 -0.70
C TYR A 478 -11.72 17.78 -2.07
N GLN A 479 -11.93 19.07 -2.25
CA GLN A 479 -11.60 19.78 -3.48
C GLN A 479 -10.60 20.89 -3.20
N ALA A 480 -9.57 20.98 -4.02
CA ALA A 480 -8.64 22.10 -3.99
C ALA A 480 -9.35 23.38 -4.48
N ALA A 481 -9.01 24.51 -3.87
CA ALA A 481 -9.59 25.79 -4.26
C ALA A 481 -9.40 26.04 -5.77
N THR A 482 -10.47 26.50 -6.42
CA THR A 482 -10.38 27.08 -7.76
C THR A 482 -9.80 28.48 -7.62
N LYS A 483 -8.82 28.86 -8.45
CA LYS A 483 -8.25 30.22 -8.45
C LYS A 483 -9.30 31.25 -8.68
#